data_490b454c0e1da7174d7e2e3d1c359e26
#
_entry.id   490b454c0e1da7174d7e2e3d1c359e26
#
_cell.length_a   1.000
_cell.length_b   1.000
_cell.length_c   1.000
_cell.angle_alpha   90.00
_cell.angle_beta   90.00
_cell.angle_gamma   90.00
#
_symmetry.space_group_name_H-M   'P 1'
#
loop_
_entity.id
_entity.type
_entity.pdbx_description
1 polymer ?
#
loop_
_entity_poly.entity_id
_entity_poly.type
_entity_poly.pdbx_seq_one_letter_code
_entity_poly.pdbx_strand_id
1 'polypeptide(L)'
;VTSALTEVECLRTLDRLRLRNALSAADQAARRDLVYRLLAACELVELSRPVLGRASQPFPTPLGSLDAIHLATALIWREQESAGTVLATHDAALAVGARASGLPVIGV
;
A
#
# COMPACT_ATOMS: atom_id res chain seq x y z
N VAL A 1 -9.68 -2.07 -2.21
CA VAL A 1 -8.59 -3.04 -2.39
C VAL A 1 -7.26 -2.46 -1.90
N THR A 2 -6.44 -3.28 -1.30
CA THR A 2 -5.08 -2.91 -0.90
C THR A 2 -4.15 -4.13 -0.95
N SER A 3 -2.84 -3.89 -0.98
CA SER A 3 -1.84 -4.96 -0.84
C SER A 3 -1.87 -5.55 0.57
N ALA A 4 -1.65 -6.85 0.69
CA ALA A 4 -1.44 -7.51 1.98
C ALA A 4 -0.25 -6.90 2.76
N LEU A 5 0.70 -6.28 2.06
CA LEU A 5 1.82 -5.54 2.66
C LEU A 5 1.34 -4.39 3.56
N THR A 6 0.19 -3.78 3.26
CA THR A 6 -0.36 -2.66 4.02
C THR A 6 -0.61 -3.02 5.49
N GLU A 7 -1.03 -4.23 5.78
CA GLU A 7 -1.21 -4.70 7.16
C GLU A 7 0.10 -4.57 7.95
N VAL A 8 1.17 -5.12 7.43
CA VAL A 8 2.49 -5.08 8.08
C VAL A 8 2.97 -3.64 8.24
N GLU A 9 2.84 -2.82 7.21
CA GLU A 9 3.28 -1.43 7.25
C GLU A 9 2.52 -0.61 8.29
N CYS A 10 1.19 -0.75 8.35
CA CYS A 10 0.37 -0.06 9.34
C CYS A 10 0.73 -0.50 10.77
N LEU A 11 0.80 -1.80 11.02
CA LEU A 11 1.06 -2.33 12.36
C LEU A 11 2.49 -2.02 12.81
N ARG A 12 3.47 -2.07 11.92
CA ARG A 12 4.85 -1.66 12.24
C ARG A 12 4.97 -0.17 12.54
N THR A 13 4.19 0.66 11.85
CA THR A 13 4.14 2.11 12.12
C THR A 13 3.60 2.38 13.52
N LEU A 14 2.51 1.73 13.92
CA LEU A 14 1.94 1.86 15.26
C LEU A 14 2.92 1.41 16.35
N ASP A 15 3.63 0.32 16.11
CA ASP A 15 4.64 -0.19 17.04
C ASP A 15 5.82 0.78 17.20
N ARG A 16 6.30 1.37 16.10
CA ARG A 16 7.35 2.41 16.16
C ARG A 16 6.90 3.64 16.96
N LEU A 17 5.66 4.08 16.80
CA LEU A 17 5.12 5.21 17.55
C LEU A 17 5.05 4.89 19.05
N ARG A 18 4.65 3.69 19.41
CA ARG A 18 4.65 3.22 20.80
C ARG A 18 6.06 3.22 21.39
N LEU A 19 7.03 2.64 20.68
CA LEU A 19 8.42 2.54 21.15
C LEU A 19 9.08 3.91 21.30
N ARG A 20 8.63 4.92 20.57
CA ARG A 20 9.08 6.31 20.69
C ARG A 20 8.29 7.12 21.73
N ASN A 21 7.43 6.49 22.50
CA ASN A 21 6.51 7.13 23.46
C ASN A 21 5.57 8.18 22.83
N ALA A 22 5.34 8.12 21.52
CA ALA A 22 4.40 8.98 20.83
C ALA A 22 2.96 8.46 20.87
N LEU A 23 2.78 7.24 21.37
CA LEU A 23 1.49 6.56 21.46
C LEU A 23 1.48 5.67 22.69
N SER A 24 0.46 5.81 23.56
CA SER A 24 0.28 4.94 24.71
C SER A 24 -0.08 3.51 24.28
N ALA A 25 0.11 2.53 25.20
CA ALA A 25 -0.29 1.14 24.93
C ALA A 25 -1.79 1.01 24.67
N ALA A 26 -2.62 1.77 25.39
CA ALA A 26 -4.07 1.77 25.20
C ALA A 26 -4.47 2.36 23.83
N ASP A 27 -3.85 3.48 23.44
CA ASP A 27 -4.08 4.11 22.13
C ASP A 27 -3.59 3.21 20.99
N GLN A 28 -2.45 2.54 21.18
CA GLN A 28 -1.96 1.58 20.19
C GLN A 28 -2.97 0.44 20.00
N ALA A 29 -3.49 -0.13 21.07
CA ALA A 29 -4.47 -1.21 20.99
C ALA A 29 -5.74 -0.77 20.24
N ALA A 30 -6.26 0.43 20.54
CA ALA A 30 -7.41 1.00 19.86
C ALA A 30 -7.15 1.23 18.36
N ARG A 31 -5.97 1.73 18.00
CA ARG A 31 -5.60 1.98 16.60
C ARG A 31 -5.33 0.68 15.83
N ARG A 32 -4.75 -0.32 16.48
CA ARG A 32 -4.60 -1.66 15.88
C ARG A 32 -5.96 -2.26 15.54
N ASP A 33 -6.91 -2.15 16.46
CA ASP A 33 -8.28 -2.63 16.22
C ASP A 33 -8.93 -1.90 15.02
N LEU A 34 -8.73 -0.60 14.93
CA LEU A 34 -9.20 0.19 13.77
C LEU A 34 -8.56 -0.28 12.47
N VAL A 35 -7.25 -0.52 12.46
CA VAL A 35 -6.54 -1.04 11.27
C VAL A 35 -7.15 -2.37 10.82
N TYR A 36 -7.35 -3.31 11.73
CA TYR A 36 -7.95 -4.60 11.39
C TYR A 36 -9.38 -4.46 10.85
N ARG A 37 -10.17 -3.55 11.41
CA ARG A 37 -11.53 -3.28 10.90
C ARG A 37 -11.50 -2.67 9.50
N LEU A 38 -10.59 -1.75 9.23
CA LEU A 38 -10.43 -1.16 7.90
C LEU A 38 -9.97 -2.20 6.89
N LEU A 39 -9.01 -3.05 7.24
CA LEU A 39 -8.53 -4.11 6.36
C LEU A 39 -9.60 -5.17 6.10
N ALA A 40 -10.44 -5.48 7.09
CA ALA A 40 -11.57 -6.39 6.91
C ALA A 40 -12.62 -5.86 5.90
N ALA A 41 -12.69 -4.54 5.72
CA ALA A 41 -13.55 -3.90 4.73
C ALA A 41 -12.89 -3.79 3.34
N CYS A 42 -11.61 -4.15 3.22
CA CYS A 42 -10.86 -4.12 1.97
C CYS A 42 -10.68 -5.54 1.41
N GLU A 43 -10.58 -5.64 0.10
CA GLU A 43 -10.04 -6.82 -0.52
C GLU A 43 -8.51 -6.76 -0.47
N LEU A 44 -7.87 -7.77 0.11
CA LEU A 44 -6.42 -7.85 0.24
C LEU A 44 -5.83 -8.65 -0.92
N VAL A 45 -4.88 -8.05 -1.61
CA VAL A 45 -4.11 -8.72 -2.66
C VAL A 45 -2.83 -9.28 -2.06
N GLU A 46 -2.67 -10.58 -2.14
CA GLU A 46 -1.49 -11.28 -1.61
C GLU A 46 -0.22 -10.93 -2.38
N LEU A 47 0.94 -11.04 -1.71
CA LEU A 47 2.25 -10.91 -2.33
C LEU A 47 2.59 -12.18 -3.12
N SER A 48 1.83 -12.41 -4.18
CA SER A 48 1.98 -13.57 -5.05
C SER A 48 3.20 -13.46 -5.97
N ARG A 49 3.58 -14.57 -6.60
CA ARG A 49 4.66 -14.54 -7.60
C ARG A 49 4.39 -13.56 -8.74
N PRO A 50 3.18 -13.47 -9.31
CA PRO A 50 2.89 -12.44 -10.31
C PRO A 50 3.10 -11.01 -9.81
N VAL A 51 2.67 -10.69 -8.58
CA VAL A 51 2.87 -9.37 -7.99
C VAL A 51 4.36 -9.08 -7.79
N LEU A 52 5.10 -10.00 -7.18
CA LEU A 52 6.54 -9.84 -6.97
C LEU A 52 7.32 -9.76 -8.27
N GLY A 53 6.94 -10.56 -9.26
CA GLY A 53 7.51 -10.51 -10.60
C GLY A 53 7.28 -9.16 -11.27
N ARG A 54 6.08 -8.62 -11.21
CA ARG A 54 5.76 -7.29 -11.75
C ARG A 54 6.54 -6.18 -11.02
N ALA A 55 6.64 -6.27 -9.69
CA ALA A 55 7.40 -5.32 -8.87
C ALA A 55 8.91 -5.33 -9.18
N SER A 56 9.40 -6.42 -9.72
CA SER A 56 10.82 -6.60 -10.10
C SER A 56 11.15 -6.08 -11.51
N GLN A 57 10.15 -5.69 -12.29
CA GLN A 57 10.35 -5.13 -13.64
C GLN A 57 10.74 -3.64 -13.54
N PRO A 58 11.37 -3.09 -14.59
CA PRO A 58 11.63 -1.65 -14.64
C PRO A 58 10.35 -0.82 -14.59
N PHE A 59 10.40 0.28 -13.85
CA PHE A 59 9.34 1.29 -13.84
C PHE A 59 9.83 2.58 -14.49
N PRO A 60 8.93 3.44 -14.97
CA PRO A 60 9.33 4.71 -15.61
C PRO A 60 10.04 5.68 -14.67
N THR A 61 9.89 5.51 -13.35
CA THR A 61 10.47 6.40 -12.33
C THR A 61 11.16 5.58 -11.24
N PRO A 62 12.09 6.17 -10.47
CA PRO A 62 12.72 5.47 -9.34
C PRO A 62 11.70 5.16 -8.25
N LEU A 63 11.67 3.90 -7.82
CA LEU A 63 10.81 3.42 -6.73
C LEU A 63 11.59 2.49 -5.82
N GLY A 64 11.37 2.61 -4.51
CA GLY A 64 11.82 1.60 -3.54
C GLY A 64 11.02 0.30 -3.66
N SER A 65 11.51 -0.76 -3.02
CA SER A 65 10.90 -2.10 -3.15
C SER A 65 9.45 -2.14 -2.69
N LEU A 66 9.11 -1.47 -1.58
CA LEU A 66 7.75 -1.49 -1.04
C LEU A 66 6.78 -0.72 -1.96
N ASP A 67 7.20 0.44 -2.46
CA ASP A 67 6.40 1.22 -3.41
C ASP A 67 6.21 0.47 -4.73
N ALA A 68 7.25 -0.23 -5.19
CA ALA A 68 7.15 -1.08 -6.38
C ALA A 68 6.12 -2.20 -6.19
N ILE A 69 6.04 -2.81 -5.00
CA ILE A 69 5.03 -3.82 -4.68
C ILE A 69 3.62 -3.22 -4.69
N HIS A 70 3.43 -2.05 -4.08
CA HIS A 70 2.14 -1.37 -4.09
C HIS A 70 1.71 -0.99 -5.51
N LEU A 71 2.62 -0.43 -6.30
CA LEU A 71 2.32 -0.07 -7.69
C LEU A 71 2.02 -1.30 -8.55
N ALA A 72 2.81 -2.35 -8.43
CA ALA A 72 2.57 -3.62 -9.13
C ALA A 72 1.20 -4.20 -8.80
N THR A 73 0.82 -4.19 -7.52
CA THR A 73 -0.50 -4.63 -7.06
C THR A 73 -1.62 -3.85 -7.76
N ALA A 74 -1.50 -2.52 -7.79
CA ALA A 74 -2.50 -1.66 -8.42
C ALA A 74 -2.59 -1.87 -9.94
N LEU A 75 -1.45 -2.06 -10.60
CA LEU A 75 -1.41 -2.30 -12.06
C LEU A 75 -2.04 -3.64 -12.42
N ILE A 76 -1.73 -4.69 -11.69
CA ILE A 76 -2.32 -6.02 -11.90
C ILE A 76 -3.83 -5.97 -11.63
N TRP A 77 -4.25 -5.29 -10.56
CA TRP A 77 -5.66 -5.12 -10.25
C TRP A 77 -6.41 -4.42 -11.39
N ARG A 78 -5.85 -3.34 -11.92
CA ARG A 78 -6.42 -2.63 -13.07
C ARG A 78 -6.57 -3.54 -14.29
N GLU A 79 -5.58 -4.35 -14.56
CA GLU A 79 -5.56 -5.24 -15.73
C GLU A 79 -6.56 -6.39 -15.60
N GLN A 80 -6.76 -6.92 -14.39
CA GLN A 80 -7.56 -8.12 -14.15
C GLN A 80 -8.99 -7.82 -13.69
N GLU A 81 -9.20 -6.77 -12.90
CA GLU A 81 -10.47 -6.55 -12.22
C GLU A 81 -11.19 -5.27 -12.66
N SER A 82 -10.50 -4.15 -12.76
CA SER A 82 -11.16 -2.87 -13.03
C SER A 82 -10.28 -1.87 -13.76
N ALA A 83 -10.67 -1.52 -14.99
CA ALA A 83 -10.03 -0.46 -15.75
C ALA A 83 -10.15 0.93 -15.09
N GLY A 84 -11.12 1.13 -14.21
CA GLY A 84 -11.34 2.38 -13.47
C GLY A 84 -10.54 2.50 -12.18
N THR A 85 -9.52 1.69 -11.98
CA THR A 85 -8.68 1.72 -10.77
C THR A 85 -8.01 3.07 -10.59
N VAL A 86 -8.11 3.61 -9.37
CA VAL A 86 -7.46 4.85 -8.92
C VAL A 86 -6.56 4.50 -7.74
N LEU A 87 -5.31 4.97 -7.75
CA LEU A 87 -4.40 4.79 -6.62
C LEU A 87 -4.59 5.92 -5.60
N ALA A 88 -4.84 5.54 -4.35
CA ALA A 88 -4.86 6.47 -3.23
C ALA A 88 -3.53 6.36 -2.48
N THR A 89 -2.78 7.46 -2.38
CA THR A 89 -1.51 7.50 -1.65
C THR A 89 -1.17 8.91 -1.19
N HIS A 90 -0.45 9.03 -0.09
CA HIS A 90 0.20 10.26 0.35
C HIS A 90 1.69 10.31 -0.02
N ASP A 91 2.24 9.21 -0.53
CA ASP A 91 3.64 9.14 -0.94
C ASP A 91 3.85 9.79 -2.31
N ALA A 92 4.70 10.80 -2.36
CA ALA A 92 4.96 11.56 -3.58
C ALA A 92 5.68 10.74 -4.64
N ALA A 93 6.63 9.89 -4.26
CA ALA A 93 7.38 9.06 -5.19
C ALA A 93 6.48 7.99 -5.82
N LEU A 94 5.66 7.35 -5.00
CA LEU A 94 4.67 6.38 -5.46
C LEU A 94 3.63 7.04 -6.40
N ALA A 95 3.17 8.25 -6.06
CA ALA A 95 2.24 9.00 -6.90
C ALA A 95 2.83 9.32 -8.28
N VAL A 96 4.09 9.73 -8.34
CA VAL A 96 4.80 10.00 -9.63
C VAL A 96 4.91 8.72 -10.44
N GLY A 97 5.32 7.61 -9.83
CA GLY A 97 5.43 6.31 -10.50
C GLY A 97 4.09 5.80 -11.04
N ALA A 98 3.03 5.97 -10.26
CA ALA A 98 1.69 5.56 -10.65
C ALA A 98 1.16 6.36 -11.85
N ARG A 99 1.30 7.69 -11.82
CA ARG A 99 0.91 8.55 -12.95
C ARG A 99 1.71 8.23 -14.21
N ALA A 100 3.02 8.03 -14.07
CA ALA A 100 3.88 7.63 -15.18
C ALA A 100 3.49 6.24 -15.75
N SER A 101 2.85 5.40 -14.96
CA SER A 101 2.32 4.09 -15.37
C SER A 101 0.85 4.14 -15.84
N GLY A 102 0.29 5.33 -15.95
CA GLY A 102 -1.07 5.54 -16.45
C GLY A 102 -2.18 5.32 -15.43
N LEU A 103 -1.88 5.33 -14.12
CA LEU A 103 -2.89 5.27 -13.06
C LEU A 103 -3.27 6.67 -12.61
N PRO A 104 -4.57 6.99 -12.51
CA PRO A 104 -5.02 8.16 -11.78
C PRO A 104 -4.66 8.05 -10.30
N VAL A 105 -4.33 9.17 -9.68
CA VAL A 105 -3.88 9.21 -8.27
C VAL A 105 -4.66 10.25 -7.49
N ILE A 106 -5.05 9.90 -6.26
CA ILE A 106 -5.64 10.81 -5.27
C ILE A 106 -4.82 10.79 -3.98
N GLY A 107 -4.95 11.81 -3.14
CA GLY A 107 -4.31 11.88 -1.83
C GLY A 107 -3.00 12.66 -1.79
N VAL A 108 -2.51 13.06 -2.93
CA VAL A 108 -1.27 13.85 -3.05
C VAL A 108 -1.55 15.18 -3.72
#